data_930c168c059e4f4299cfb07cc01ff850
#
_entry.id   930c168c059e4f4299cfb07cc01ff850
#
_cell.length_a   1.000
_cell.length_b   1.000
_cell.length_c   1.000
_cell.angle_alpha   90.00
_cell.angle_beta   90.00
_cell.angle_gamma   90.00
#
_symmetry.space_group_name_H-M   'P 1'
#
loop_
_entity.id
_entity.type
_entity.pdbx_description
1 polymer ?
#
loop_
_entity_poly.entity_id
_entity_poly.type
_entity_poly.pdbx_seq_one_letter_code
_entity_poly.pdbx_strand_id
1 'polypeptide(L)'
;CMDISEQGIERKRKKEPEKTADETRTKRLKLCFIGGDCRQRYAAQTLAASYAVCATGDVWHSASHLVKVYENPQKALYDADGIVLPLPVAQAEDVFPFDQLAEQAKQKKIPMIGGMFSSYEKDVAAALGVRIFDYFSDESFLLANAVITAEGAVSLAMNVLEETLLFAPCAVLGFGRIGTALSRRLSALGSRVTVFARREEALEKAKLLGYQAERLLGEEQKQFSASYRVIFNTVPKRILSPELLLSLPSGTVLIELASRPGGFDSDIAQQCDLRVIDGRGLPGKYAPFSAGKALADAILRIMEREEII
;
A
#
# COMPACT_ATOMS: atom_id res chain seq x y z
N CYS A 1 16.44 78.56 49.26
CA CYS A 1 16.21 78.14 50.63
C CYS A 1 15.83 76.68 50.67
N MET A 2 16.61 75.95 51.43
CA MET A 2 16.37 74.63 52.08
C MET A 2 16.21 73.39 51.24
N ASP A 3 17.23 72.69 51.35
CA ASP A 3 17.57 71.32 51.20
C ASP A 3 16.75 70.41 52.12
N ILE A 4 16.16 69.36 51.68
CA ILE A 4 15.80 68.19 52.49
C ILE A 4 16.00 66.89 51.62
N SER A 5 17.00 66.18 52.07
CA SER A 5 17.38 64.84 51.63
C SER A 5 16.29 63.78 51.88
N GLU A 6 15.95 62.95 50.86
CA GLU A 6 15.22 61.69 51.06
C GLU A 6 16.12 60.52 50.79
N GLN A 7 16.37 59.76 51.82
CA GLN A 7 17.10 58.51 51.81
C GLN A 7 16.26 57.39 51.11
N GLY A 8 16.81 56.87 50.06
CA GLY A 8 16.22 55.72 49.32
C GLY A 8 16.36 54.40 50.09
N ILE A 9 15.25 53.75 50.33
CA ILE A 9 15.18 52.35 50.83
C ILE A 9 15.22 51.42 49.64
N GLU A 10 16.37 50.80 49.39
CA GLU A 10 16.54 49.73 48.46
C GLU A 10 15.81 48.47 48.95
N ARG A 11 14.62 48.20 48.40
CA ARG A 11 13.96 46.88 48.54
C ARG A 11 14.60 45.89 47.57
N LYS A 12 15.42 45.00 48.09
CA LYS A 12 15.89 43.78 47.38
C LYS A 12 14.68 42.94 46.92
N ARG A 13 14.31 42.99 45.64
CA ARG A 13 13.44 42.02 45.02
C ARG A 13 14.19 40.67 44.97
N LYS A 14 13.72 39.69 45.73
CA LYS A 14 14.08 38.29 45.59
C LYS A 14 13.66 37.89 44.17
N LYS A 15 14.63 37.53 43.33
CA LYS A 15 14.38 36.80 42.09
C LYS A 15 13.81 35.42 42.45
N GLU A 16 12.55 35.21 42.15
CA GLU A 16 12.01 33.85 42.06
C GLU A 16 12.76 33.10 40.94
N PRO A 17 13.09 31.82 41.12
CA PRO A 17 13.73 31.05 40.07
C PRO A 17 12.74 30.93 38.92
N GLU A 18 13.15 31.38 37.73
CA GLU A 18 12.48 31.05 36.48
C GLU A 18 12.34 29.53 36.40
N LYS A 19 11.12 29.03 36.53
CA LYS A 19 10.78 27.65 36.20
C LYS A 19 11.09 27.50 34.73
N THR A 20 12.14 26.76 34.41
CA THR A 20 12.51 26.34 33.07
C THR A 20 11.33 25.62 32.46
N ALA A 21 10.78 26.19 31.39
CA ALA A 21 9.66 25.67 30.61
C ALA A 21 10.12 24.46 29.75
N ASP A 22 10.71 23.41 30.35
CA ASP A 22 11.23 22.24 29.61
C ASP A 22 10.95 20.89 30.27
N GLU A 23 9.96 20.78 31.17
CA GLU A 23 9.68 19.49 31.85
C GLU A 23 8.30 18.87 31.55
N THR A 24 7.61 19.21 30.46
CA THR A 24 6.38 18.47 30.03
C THR A 24 6.30 18.31 28.53
N ARG A 25 7.40 17.93 27.87
CA ARG A 25 7.32 17.40 26.53
C ARG A 25 7.02 15.91 26.67
N THR A 26 5.74 15.54 26.70
CA THR A 26 5.32 14.13 26.57
C THR A 26 6.13 13.50 25.44
N LYS A 27 6.95 12.50 25.74
CA LYS A 27 7.79 11.82 24.77
C LYS A 27 6.89 11.30 23.64
N ARG A 28 7.02 11.86 22.43
CA ARG A 28 6.28 11.36 21.26
C ARG A 28 6.73 9.93 20.98
N LEU A 29 5.78 9.03 20.79
CA LEU A 29 6.06 7.66 20.34
C LEU A 29 6.89 7.70 19.05
N LYS A 30 7.90 6.83 18.98
CA LYS A 30 8.83 6.76 17.87
C LYS A 30 8.59 5.51 17.03
N LEU A 31 8.25 5.71 15.76
CA LEU A 31 8.08 4.67 14.77
C LEU A 31 9.32 4.57 13.89
N CYS A 32 9.83 3.35 13.73
CA CYS A 32 10.98 3.06 12.89
C CYS A 32 10.54 2.31 11.62
N PHE A 33 10.70 2.93 10.46
CA PHE A 33 10.43 2.33 9.16
C PHE A 33 11.68 1.62 8.64
N ILE A 34 11.51 0.37 8.22
CA ILE A 34 12.60 -0.46 7.68
C ILE A 34 12.32 -0.77 6.21
N GLY A 35 13.18 -0.31 5.30
CA GLY A 35 13.03 -0.54 3.87
C GLY A 35 11.75 0.05 3.28
N GLY A 36 11.27 -0.58 2.20
CA GLY A 36 10.01 -0.25 1.55
C GLY A 36 10.16 0.49 0.22
N ASP A 37 9.09 1.15 -0.19
CA ASP A 37 9.03 1.95 -1.40
C ASP A 37 8.46 3.36 -1.13
N CYS A 38 8.09 4.08 -2.19
CA CYS A 38 7.55 5.44 -2.07
C CYS A 38 6.29 5.52 -1.18
N ARG A 39 5.50 4.43 -1.04
CA ARG A 39 4.32 4.38 -0.16
C ARG A 39 4.71 4.55 1.30
N GLN A 40 5.73 3.80 1.76
CA GLN A 40 6.25 3.89 3.13
C GLN A 40 6.81 5.28 3.40
N ARG A 41 7.51 5.87 2.43
CA ARG A 41 8.03 7.24 2.55
C ARG A 41 6.92 8.27 2.79
N TYR A 42 5.83 8.24 2.01
CA TYR A 42 4.70 9.14 2.21
C TYR A 42 3.90 8.83 3.48
N ALA A 43 3.77 7.56 3.86
CA ALA A 43 3.17 7.19 5.14
C ALA A 43 3.98 7.74 6.33
N ALA A 44 5.30 7.58 6.31
CA ALA A 44 6.20 8.12 7.32
C ALA A 44 6.10 9.65 7.43
N GLN A 45 6.07 10.36 6.31
CA GLN A 45 5.88 11.82 6.29
C GLN A 45 4.54 12.24 6.88
N THR A 46 3.47 11.51 6.60
CA THR A 46 2.13 11.75 7.16
C THR A 46 2.13 11.56 8.67
N LEU A 47 2.73 10.46 9.15
CA LEU A 47 2.81 10.14 10.57
C LEU A 47 3.76 11.06 11.35
N ALA A 48 4.76 11.64 10.70
CA ALA A 48 5.71 12.56 11.32
C ALA A 48 5.07 13.86 11.84
N ALA A 49 3.84 14.17 11.46
CA ALA A 49 3.07 15.28 12.03
C ALA A 49 2.76 15.06 13.52
N SER A 50 2.51 13.81 13.94
CA SER A 50 2.08 13.46 15.30
C SER A 50 3.07 12.60 16.07
N TYR A 51 3.94 11.86 15.38
CA TYR A 51 4.90 10.91 15.95
C TYR A 51 6.33 11.33 15.65
N ALA A 52 7.28 10.83 16.46
CA ALA A 52 8.67 10.81 16.05
C ALA A 52 8.86 9.67 15.03
N VAL A 53 9.42 9.99 13.87
CA VAL A 53 9.60 8.99 12.80
C VAL A 53 11.05 8.91 12.39
N CYS A 54 11.57 7.69 12.34
CA CYS A 54 12.86 7.41 11.74
C CYS A 54 12.75 6.29 10.69
N ALA A 55 13.76 6.18 9.85
CA ALA A 55 13.78 5.21 8.77
C ALA A 55 15.19 4.76 8.40
N THR A 56 15.27 3.60 7.74
CA THR A 56 16.51 3.08 7.15
C THR A 56 16.23 2.31 5.86
N GLY A 57 17.18 2.33 4.93
CA GLY A 57 17.11 1.71 3.59
C GLY A 57 17.17 2.74 2.47
N ASP A 58 17.37 2.28 1.24
CA ASP A 58 17.72 3.13 0.09
C ASP A 58 16.63 4.11 -0.34
N VAL A 59 15.35 3.74 -0.17
CA VAL A 59 14.20 4.57 -0.57
C VAL A 59 14.15 5.93 0.16
N TRP A 60 14.88 6.07 1.27
CA TRP A 60 14.79 7.20 2.18
C TRP A 60 15.71 8.38 1.84
N HIS A 61 16.62 8.26 0.87
CA HIS A 61 17.55 9.35 0.48
C HIS A 61 16.86 10.66 0.11
N SER A 62 15.61 10.61 -0.35
CA SER A 62 14.79 11.79 -0.68
C SER A 62 13.63 12.01 0.31
N ALA A 63 13.76 11.53 1.55
CA ALA A 63 12.75 11.74 2.58
C ALA A 63 12.68 13.20 3.04
N SER A 64 11.51 13.61 3.55
CA SER A 64 11.33 14.91 4.18
C SER A 64 12.24 15.05 5.43
N HIS A 65 12.66 16.27 5.74
CA HIS A 65 13.41 16.61 6.96
C HIS A 65 12.68 16.21 8.27
N LEU A 66 11.38 15.91 8.19
CA LEU A 66 10.58 15.43 9.34
C LEU A 66 10.87 13.95 9.68
N VAL A 67 11.48 13.20 8.77
CA VAL A 67 11.84 11.78 8.96
C VAL A 67 13.35 11.68 9.15
N LYS A 68 13.79 11.19 10.30
CA LYS A 68 15.22 11.02 10.57
C LYS A 68 15.72 9.73 9.93
N VAL A 69 16.58 9.84 8.92
CA VAL A 69 17.15 8.69 8.19
C VAL A 69 18.46 8.24 8.83
N TYR A 70 18.62 6.93 8.97
CA TYR A 70 19.83 6.28 9.47
C TYR A 70 20.36 5.29 8.43
N GLU A 71 21.64 5.30 8.19
CA GLU A 71 22.30 4.28 7.37
C GLU A 71 22.35 2.93 8.07
N ASN A 72 22.51 2.94 9.39
CA ASN A 72 22.58 1.74 10.22
C ASN A 72 21.22 1.43 10.84
N PRO A 73 20.59 0.29 10.50
CA PRO A 73 19.28 -0.12 11.03
C PRO A 73 19.23 -0.25 12.56
N GLN A 74 20.31 -0.72 13.19
CA GLN A 74 20.39 -0.87 14.65
C GLN A 74 20.33 0.49 15.36
N LYS A 75 20.95 1.54 14.76
CA LYS A 75 20.83 2.92 15.28
C LYS A 75 19.41 3.47 15.10
N ALA A 76 18.73 3.13 14.01
CA ALA A 76 17.34 3.53 13.78
C ALA A 76 16.41 2.92 14.85
N LEU A 77 16.65 1.68 15.22
CA LEU A 77 15.86 0.93 16.20
C LEU A 77 16.17 1.27 17.67
N TYR A 78 17.24 2.01 17.96
CA TYR A 78 17.77 2.17 19.33
C TYR A 78 16.69 2.56 20.36
N ASP A 79 15.86 3.53 20.07
CA ASP A 79 14.81 4.08 20.93
C ASP A 79 13.42 4.04 20.27
N ALA A 80 13.22 3.10 19.34
CA ALA A 80 11.93 2.90 18.68
C ALA A 80 10.91 2.27 19.65
N ASP A 81 9.67 2.74 19.56
CA ASP A 81 8.51 2.20 20.28
C ASP A 81 7.66 1.26 19.39
N GLY A 82 7.93 1.21 18.08
CA GLY A 82 7.33 0.30 17.11
C GLY A 82 8.10 0.24 15.79
N ILE A 83 8.02 -0.89 15.10
CA ILE A 83 8.67 -1.12 13.80
C ILE A 83 7.60 -1.16 12.72
N VAL A 84 7.81 -0.41 11.64
CA VAL A 84 6.95 -0.44 10.45
C VAL A 84 7.70 -1.05 9.28
N LEU A 85 7.12 -2.10 8.72
CA LEU A 85 7.66 -2.91 7.63
C LEU A 85 6.91 -2.67 6.32
N PRO A 86 7.52 -2.97 5.16
CA PRO A 86 6.92 -2.75 3.85
C PRO A 86 5.77 -3.70 3.50
N LEU A 87 5.29 -3.58 2.27
CA LEU A 87 4.30 -4.43 1.63
C LEU A 87 4.84 -4.96 0.29
N PRO A 88 5.18 -6.24 0.17
CA PRO A 88 5.23 -7.25 1.25
C PRO A 88 6.37 -7.03 2.24
N VAL A 89 6.26 -7.62 3.43
CA VAL A 89 7.29 -7.57 4.49
C VAL A 89 8.64 -8.05 3.98
N ALA A 90 8.67 -9.03 3.12
CA ALA A 90 9.88 -9.57 2.49
C ALA A 90 10.77 -8.50 1.79
N GLN A 91 10.24 -7.32 1.44
CA GLN A 91 11.05 -6.22 0.91
C GLN A 91 11.97 -5.57 1.96
N ALA A 92 11.82 -5.88 3.24
CA ALA A 92 12.73 -5.42 4.28
C ALA A 92 14.00 -6.28 4.38
N GLU A 93 14.00 -7.49 3.82
CA GLU A 93 15.05 -8.50 3.98
C GLU A 93 16.43 -7.98 3.53
N ASP A 94 16.49 -7.25 2.42
CA ASP A 94 17.73 -6.67 1.88
C ASP A 94 18.29 -5.53 2.77
N VAL A 95 17.47 -4.95 3.63
CA VAL A 95 17.86 -3.86 4.55
C VAL A 95 18.23 -4.41 5.91
N PHE A 96 17.40 -5.31 6.45
CA PHE A 96 17.60 -5.95 7.73
C PHE A 96 16.82 -7.27 7.81
N PRO A 97 17.49 -8.43 7.97
CA PRO A 97 16.85 -9.73 8.02
C PRO A 97 15.74 -9.82 9.06
N PHE A 98 14.62 -10.44 8.69
CA PHE A 98 13.43 -10.49 9.54
C PHE A 98 13.69 -11.12 10.90
N ASP A 99 14.47 -12.19 10.98
CA ASP A 99 14.80 -12.86 12.23
C ASP A 99 15.50 -11.91 13.22
N GLN A 100 16.44 -11.11 12.71
CA GLN A 100 17.15 -10.11 13.51
C GLN A 100 16.23 -8.98 13.93
N LEU A 101 15.29 -8.55 13.08
CA LEU A 101 14.27 -7.57 13.43
C LEU A 101 13.35 -8.09 14.54
N ALA A 102 12.92 -9.34 14.45
CA ALA A 102 12.06 -9.97 15.43
C ALA A 102 12.79 -10.14 16.79
N GLU A 103 14.08 -10.48 16.79
CA GLU A 103 14.88 -10.51 18.02
C GLU A 103 15.01 -9.10 18.65
N GLN A 104 15.24 -8.06 17.85
CA GLN A 104 15.27 -6.67 18.34
C GLN A 104 13.91 -6.26 18.93
N ALA A 105 12.82 -6.60 18.25
CA ALA A 105 11.47 -6.31 18.71
C ALA A 105 11.17 -7.01 20.05
N LYS A 106 11.58 -8.29 20.20
CA LYS A 106 11.48 -9.05 21.46
C LYS A 106 12.25 -8.39 22.59
N GLN A 107 13.54 -8.05 22.38
CA GLN A 107 14.38 -7.43 23.40
C GLN A 107 13.81 -6.11 23.90
N LYS A 108 13.21 -5.33 23.01
CA LYS A 108 12.61 -4.02 23.30
C LYS A 108 11.14 -4.10 23.71
N LYS A 109 10.51 -5.27 23.56
CA LYS A 109 9.06 -5.49 23.79
C LYS A 109 8.18 -4.56 22.94
N ILE A 110 8.58 -4.29 21.70
CA ILE A 110 7.86 -3.41 20.78
C ILE A 110 7.15 -4.23 19.68
N PRO A 111 6.03 -3.74 19.14
CA PRO A 111 5.31 -4.40 18.06
C PRO A 111 5.97 -4.17 16.70
N MET A 112 5.64 -5.04 15.74
CA MET A 112 5.97 -4.90 14.33
C MET A 112 4.67 -4.78 13.52
N ILE A 113 4.56 -3.75 12.70
CA ILE A 113 3.40 -3.48 11.84
C ILE A 113 3.89 -3.59 10.40
N GLY A 114 3.34 -4.52 9.61
CA GLY A 114 3.78 -4.78 8.24
C GLY A 114 2.63 -5.17 7.33
N GLY A 115 2.92 -5.49 6.07
CA GLY A 115 1.90 -5.98 5.15
C GLY A 115 2.30 -7.30 4.49
N MET A 116 1.36 -8.25 4.45
CA MET A 116 1.56 -9.58 3.86
C MET A 116 2.71 -10.35 4.51
N PHE A 117 2.64 -10.55 5.82
CA PHE A 117 3.52 -11.49 6.50
C PHE A 117 3.32 -12.91 5.95
N SER A 118 4.41 -13.56 5.57
CA SER A 118 4.43 -14.98 5.19
C SER A 118 4.18 -15.89 6.39
N SER A 119 3.94 -17.20 6.16
CA SER A 119 3.86 -18.19 7.23
C SER A 119 5.15 -18.23 8.05
N TYR A 120 6.30 -18.19 7.40
CA TYR A 120 7.60 -18.17 8.06
C TYR A 120 7.75 -16.99 9.03
N GLU A 121 7.46 -15.77 8.58
CA GLU A 121 7.57 -14.57 9.42
C GLU A 121 6.59 -14.60 10.61
N LYS A 122 5.39 -15.17 10.42
CA LYS A 122 4.42 -15.39 11.50
C LYS A 122 4.90 -16.41 12.52
N ASP A 123 5.48 -17.52 12.05
CA ASP A 123 6.00 -18.58 12.91
C ASP A 123 7.20 -18.09 13.76
N VAL A 124 8.13 -17.33 13.14
CA VAL A 124 9.25 -16.69 13.85
C VAL A 124 8.75 -15.72 14.91
N ALA A 125 7.84 -14.82 14.56
CA ALA A 125 7.28 -13.85 15.51
C ALA A 125 6.57 -14.54 16.68
N ALA A 126 5.79 -15.60 16.40
CA ALA A 126 5.11 -16.40 17.43
C ALA A 126 6.08 -17.10 18.36
N ALA A 127 7.14 -17.74 17.82
CA ALA A 127 8.17 -18.41 18.61
C ALA A 127 8.93 -17.47 19.55
N LEU A 128 9.11 -16.21 19.12
CA LEU A 128 9.77 -15.17 19.90
C LEU A 128 8.84 -14.41 20.84
N GLY A 129 7.52 -14.59 20.72
CA GLY A 129 6.51 -13.84 21.48
C GLY A 129 6.39 -12.36 21.05
N VAL A 130 6.73 -12.05 19.79
CA VAL A 130 6.64 -10.70 19.22
C VAL A 130 5.25 -10.46 18.66
N ARG A 131 4.61 -9.35 19.03
CA ARG A 131 3.33 -8.94 18.45
C ARG A 131 3.54 -8.41 17.04
N ILE A 132 2.88 -9.00 16.06
CA ILE A 132 2.87 -8.55 14.68
C ILE A 132 1.44 -8.17 14.26
N PHE A 133 1.31 -7.10 13.47
CA PHE A 133 0.03 -6.60 12.97
C PHE A 133 0.11 -6.39 11.48
N ASP A 134 -0.80 -7.02 10.74
CA ASP A 134 -0.81 -6.98 9.29
C ASP A 134 -1.84 -5.95 8.79
N TYR A 135 -1.35 -4.78 8.29
CA TYR A 135 -2.24 -3.78 7.70
C TYR A 135 -2.85 -4.23 6.36
N PHE A 136 -2.35 -5.31 5.76
CA PHE A 136 -2.99 -5.92 4.59
C PHE A 136 -4.25 -6.72 4.95
N SER A 137 -4.60 -6.81 6.24
CA SER A 137 -5.89 -7.30 6.73
C SER A 137 -6.92 -6.18 7.00
N ASP A 138 -6.50 -4.90 6.96
CA ASP A 138 -7.38 -3.75 7.13
C ASP A 138 -8.24 -3.51 5.88
N GLU A 139 -9.55 -3.70 5.98
CA GLU A 139 -10.47 -3.61 4.84
C GLU A 139 -10.49 -2.21 4.21
N SER A 140 -10.38 -1.15 5.02
CA SER A 140 -10.36 0.23 4.52
C SER A 140 -9.11 0.48 3.68
N PHE A 141 -7.96 -0.04 4.13
CA PHE A 141 -6.72 0.00 3.34
C PHE A 141 -6.85 -0.78 2.04
N LEU A 142 -7.40 -1.99 2.09
CA LEU A 142 -7.58 -2.83 0.90
C LEU A 142 -8.51 -2.19 -0.13
N LEU A 143 -9.57 -1.53 0.31
CA LEU A 143 -10.48 -0.79 -0.57
C LEU A 143 -9.80 0.43 -1.19
N ALA A 144 -9.08 1.24 -0.41
CA ALA A 144 -8.32 2.37 -0.92
C ALA A 144 -7.26 1.93 -1.93
N ASN A 145 -6.51 0.87 -1.62
CA ASN A 145 -5.50 0.29 -2.50
C ASN A 145 -6.11 -0.23 -3.81
N ALA A 146 -7.31 -0.83 -3.78
CA ALA A 146 -8.03 -1.30 -4.96
C ALA A 146 -8.48 -0.13 -5.84
N VAL A 147 -8.93 0.98 -5.25
CA VAL A 147 -9.29 2.22 -5.98
C VAL A 147 -8.09 2.76 -6.74
N ILE A 148 -6.95 2.89 -6.08
CA ILE A 148 -5.71 3.40 -6.69
C ILE A 148 -5.20 2.46 -7.79
N THR A 149 -5.28 1.15 -7.55
CA THR A 149 -4.93 0.13 -8.56
C THR A 149 -5.80 0.25 -9.81
N ALA A 150 -7.11 0.46 -9.63
CA ALA A 150 -8.05 0.59 -10.74
C ALA A 150 -7.80 1.85 -11.57
N GLU A 151 -7.46 2.98 -10.93
CA GLU A 151 -7.08 4.22 -11.63
C GLU A 151 -5.79 4.05 -12.42
N GLY A 152 -4.78 3.44 -11.81
CA GLY A 152 -3.53 3.13 -12.49
C GLY A 152 -3.74 2.17 -13.66
N ALA A 153 -4.63 1.19 -13.55
CA ALA A 153 -4.96 0.26 -14.64
C ALA A 153 -5.63 0.98 -15.82
N VAL A 154 -6.56 1.91 -15.55
CA VAL A 154 -7.16 2.76 -16.59
C VAL A 154 -6.08 3.62 -17.27
N SER A 155 -5.20 4.25 -16.50
CA SER A 155 -4.08 5.03 -17.03
C SER A 155 -3.17 4.18 -17.93
N LEU A 156 -2.81 2.96 -17.51
CA LEU A 156 -2.04 2.04 -18.36
C LEU A 156 -2.75 1.73 -19.68
N ALA A 157 -4.05 1.43 -19.63
CA ALA A 157 -4.83 1.17 -20.83
C ALA A 157 -4.81 2.37 -21.78
N MET A 158 -5.07 3.58 -21.27
CA MET A 158 -5.07 4.81 -22.07
C MET A 158 -3.72 5.14 -22.69
N ASN A 159 -2.63 4.79 -22.00
CA ASN A 159 -1.27 5.03 -22.51
C ASN A 159 -0.84 4.06 -23.60
N VAL A 160 -1.48 2.88 -23.71
CA VAL A 160 -1.10 1.86 -24.67
C VAL A 160 -2.09 1.69 -25.81
N LEU A 161 -3.31 2.12 -25.65
CA LEU A 161 -4.31 2.12 -26.71
C LEU A 161 -4.12 3.34 -27.61
N GLU A 162 -4.25 3.13 -28.91
CA GLU A 162 -4.34 4.21 -29.91
C GLU A 162 -5.77 4.72 -30.11
N GLU A 163 -6.73 4.17 -29.33
CA GLU A 163 -8.15 4.46 -29.38
C GLU A 163 -8.66 4.95 -28.03
N THR A 164 -9.78 5.66 -28.05
CA THR A 164 -10.48 6.05 -26.82
C THR A 164 -11.08 4.85 -26.10
N LEU A 165 -11.20 4.92 -24.78
CA LEU A 165 -11.96 3.94 -24.00
C LEU A 165 -13.49 4.07 -24.18
N LEU A 166 -13.97 5.16 -24.75
CA LEU A 166 -15.38 5.35 -25.06
C LEU A 166 -15.84 4.27 -26.06
N PHE A 167 -16.86 3.51 -25.66
CA PHE A 167 -17.39 2.33 -26.38
C PHE A 167 -16.43 1.16 -26.60
N ALA A 168 -15.19 1.26 -26.08
CA ALA A 168 -14.25 0.14 -26.17
C ALA A 168 -14.78 -1.08 -25.41
N PRO A 169 -14.75 -2.28 -26.00
CA PRO A 169 -15.11 -3.51 -25.29
C PRO A 169 -13.94 -3.89 -24.35
N CYS A 170 -14.22 -3.89 -23.05
CA CYS A 170 -13.27 -4.19 -22.00
C CYS A 170 -13.74 -5.39 -21.19
N ALA A 171 -12.85 -6.38 -20.98
CA ALA A 171 -13.10 -7.51 -20.10
C ALA A 171 -12.39 -7.28 -18.75
N VAL A 172 -13.10 -7.56 -17.65
CA VAL A 172 -12.55 -7.56 -16.30
C VAL A 172 -12.67 -8.95 -15.72
N LEU A 173 -11.54 -9.64 -15.60
CA LEU A 173 -11.48 -10.99 -15.04
C LEU A 173 -11.35 -10.90 -13.51
N GLY A 174 -12.39 -11.35 -12.81
CA GLY A 174 -12.56 -11.20 -11.37
C GLY A 174 -13.41 -9.99 -10.98
N PHE A 175 -14.29 -10.19 -9.99
CA PHE A 175 -15.16 -9.13 -9.46
C PHE A 175 -15.01 -9.00 -7.94
N GLY A 176 -13.73 -8.95 -7.52
CA GLY A 176 -13.33 -8.60 -6.16
C GLY A 176 -13.19 -7.08 -5.99
N ARG A 177 -12.44 -6.63 -4.98
CA ARG A 177 -12.23 -5.19 -4.70
C ARG A 177 -11.70 -4.43 -5.91
N ILE A 178 -10.63 -4.92 -6.55
CA ILE A 178 -10.02 -4.28 -7.74
C ILE A 178 -10.98 -4.35 -8.92
N GLY A 179 -11.53 -5.52 -9.25
CA GLY A 179 -12.44 -5.68 -10.39
C GLY A 179 -13.68 -4.80 -10.28
N THR A 180 -14.28 -4.67 -9.08
CA THR A 180 -15.42 -3.78 -8.84
C THR A 180 -15.04 -2.31 -9.03
N ALA A 181 -13.90 -1.88 -8.45
CA ALA A 181 -13.41 -0.50 -8.58
C ALA A 181 -13.07 -0.13 -10.03
N LEU A 182 -12.47 -1.07 -10.77
CA LEU A 182 -12.08 -0.92 -12.17
C LEU A 182 -13.29 -0.86 -13.11
N SER A 183 -14.22 -1.81 -12.97
CA SER A 183 -15.45 -1.83 -13.80
C SER A 183 -16.22 -0.54 -13.69
N ARG A 184 -16.31 0.03 -12.47
CA ARG A 184 -16.97 1.32 -12.24
C ARG A 184 -16.30 2.48 -13.01
N ARG A 185 -14.94 2.50 -13.03
CA ARG A 185 -14.20 3.56 -13.74
C ARG A 185 -14.28 3.42 -15.24
N LEU A 186 -14.13 2.21 -15.75
CA LEU A 186 -14.28 1.95 -17.19
C LEU A 186 -15.68 2.32 -17.68
N SER A 187 -16.72 1.95 -16.94
CA SER A 187 -18.10 2.30 -17.27
C SER A 187 -18.33 3.82 -17.22
N ALA A 188 -17.75 4.53 -16.25
CA ALA A 188 -17.83 5.99 -16.17
C ALA A 188 -17.14 6.69 -17.35
N LEU A 189 -16.14 6.05 -17.98
CA LEU A 189 -15.50 6.51 -19.21
C LEU A 189 -16.27 6.08 -20.48
N GLY A 190 -17.41 5.43 -20.32
CA GLY A 190 -18.24 4.99 -21.43
C GLY A 190 -17.80 3.70 -22.10
N SER A 191 -16.90 2.92 -21.50
CA SER A 191 -16.50 1.60 -22.01
C SER A 191 -17.63 0.58 -21.89
N ARG A 192 -17.68 -0.38 -22.84
CA ARG A 192 -18.56 -1.55 -22.73
C ARG A 192 -17.87 -2.61 -21.88
N VAL A 193 -18.26 -2.69 -20.60
CA VAL A 193 -17.62 -3.56 -19.62
C VAL A 193 -18.31 -4.91 -19.54
N THR A 194 -17.55 -5.99 -19.73
CA THR A 194 -17.96 -7.36 -19.40
C THR A 194 -17.14 -7.86 -18.21
N VAL A 195 -17.82 -8.26 -17.16
CA VAL A 195 -17.23 -8.84 -15.94
C VAL A 195 -17.25 -10.36 -16.06
N PHE A 196 -16.11 -10.98 -15.80
CA PHE A 196 -15.97 -12.45 -15.71
C PHE A 196 -15.76 -12.84 -14.25
N ALA A 197 -16.64 -13.69 -13.70
CA ALA A 197 -16.53 -14.16 -12.33
C ALA A 197 -16.93 -15.63 -12.19
N ARG A 198 -16.41 -16.32 -11.16
CA ARG A 198 -16.75 -17.73 -10.90
C ARG A 198 -18.01 -17.90 -10.07
N ARG A 199 -18.22 -16.97 -9.09
CA ARG A 199 -19.33 -17.04 -8.13
C ARG A 199 -20.56 -16.38 -8.70
N GLU A 200 -21.71 -17.03 -8.56
CA GLU A 200 -23.00 -16.53 -9.05
C GLU A 200 -23.36 -15.17 -8.43
N GLU A 201 -23.12 -15.02 -7.12
CA GLU A 201 -23.37 -13.73 -6.42
C GLU A 201 -22.59 -12.56 -7.03
N ALA A 202 -21.36 -12.83 -7.51
CA ALA A 202 -20.55 -11.80 -8.16
C ALA A 202 -21.10 -11.45 -9.55
N LEU A 203 -21.61 -12.43 -10.27
CA LEU A 203 -22.27 -12.23 -11.57
C LEU A 203 -23.57 -11.43 -11.42
N GLU A 204 -24.43 -11.83 -10.49
CA GLU A 204 -25.66 -11.10 -10.21
C GLU A 204 -25.39 -9.66 -9.74
N LYS A 205 -24.42 -9.46 -8.86
CA LYS A 205 -23.98 -8.12 -8.45
C LYS A 205 -23.49 -7.29 -9.65
N ALA A 206 -22.75 -7.88 -10.57
CA ALA A 206 -22.28 -7.20 -11.78
C ALA A 206 -23.44 -6.79 -12.67
N LYS A 207 -24.42 -7.66 -12.91
CA LYS A 207 -25.63 -7.40 -13.69
C LYS A 207 -26.48 -6.28 -13.07
N LEU A 208 -26.69 -6.31 -11.74
CA LEU A 208 -27.43 -5.26 -11.00
C LEU A 208 -26.75 -3.89 -11.10
N LEU A 209 -25.42 -3.86 -11.27
CA LEU A 209 -24.65 -2.64 -11.51
C LEU A 209 -24.61 -2.20 -12.98
N GLY A 210 -25.32 -2.90 -13.87
CA GLY A 210 -25.44 -2.58 -15.30
C GLY A 210 -24.32 -3.10 -16.19
N TYR A 211 -23.48 -4.01 -15.71
CA TYR A 211 -22.42 -4.64 -16.52
C TYR A 211 -22.92 -5.89 -17.22
N GLN A 212 -22.35 -6.19 -18.37
CA GLN A 212 -22.43 -7.55 -18.89
C GLN A 212 -21.64 -8.47 -17.92
N ALA A 213 -22.17 -9.68 -17.67
CA ALA A 213 -21.54 -10.59 -16.73
C ALA A 213 -21.58 -12.02 -17.29
N GLU A 214 -20.41 -12.65 -17.31
CA GLU A 214 -20.20 -13.99 -17.85
C GLU A 214 -19.45 -14.86 -16.85
N ARG A 215 -19.74 -16.16 -16.90
CA ARG A 215 -19.08 -17.13 -16.03
C ARG A 215 -17.63 -17.34 -16.47
N LEU A 216 -16.69 -17.20 -15.55
CA LEU A 216 -15.28 -17.51 -15.74
C LEU A 216 -15.07 -19.00 -15.54
N LEU A 217 -14.79 -19.74 -16.62
CA LEU A 217 -14.58 -21.18 -16.59
C LEU A 217 -13.13 -21.58 -16.25
N GLY A 218 -12.22 -20.60 -16.18
CA GLY A 218 -10.80 -20.85 -15.92
C GLY A 218 -10.14 -21.51 -17.14
N GLU A 219 -9.29 -22.51 -16.92
CA GLU A 219 -8.55 -23.20 -17.99
C GLU A 219 -9.44 -23.95 -18.98
N GLU A 220 -10.71 -24.23 -18.63
CA GLU A 220 -11.69 -24.84 -19.53
C GLU A 220 -12.25 -23.86 -20.56
N GLN A 221 -12.03 -22.57 -20.37
CA GLN A 221 -12.50 -21.53 -21.28
C GLN A 221 -11.63 -21.49 -22.53
N LYS A 222 -12.19 -21.85 -23.68
CA LYS A 222 -11.45 -21.90 -24.94
C LYS A 222 -11.57 -20.65 -25.77
N GLN A 223 -12.63 -19.84 -25.55
CA GLN A 223 -12.85 -18.59 -26.26
C GLN A 223 -13.75 -17.67 -25.40
N PHE A 224 -13.66 -16.37 -25.61
CA PHE A 224 -14.64 -15.42 -25.09
C PHE A 224 -15.82 -15.30 -26.04
N SER A 225 -16.98 -14.87 -25.49
CA SER A 225 -18.20 -14.62 -26.26
C SER A 225 -18.07 -13.44 -27.22
N ALA A 226 -17.13 -12.52 -26.97
CA ALA A 226 -16.86 -11.35 -27.77
C ALA A 226 -15.38 -11.02 -27.83
N SER A 227 -14.97 -10.21 -28.80
CA SER A 227 -13.63 -9.66 -28.88
C SER A 227 -13.49 -8.46 -27.96
N TYR A 228 -12.39 -8.40 -27.21
CA TYR A 228 -12.07 -7.29 -26.31
C TYR A 228 -10.82 -6.55 -26.78
N ARG A 229 -10.83 -5.22 -26.62
CA ARG A 229 -9.65 -4.39 -26.86
C ARG A 229 -8.66 -4.48 -25.70
N VAL A 230 -9.20 -4.53 -24.48
CA VAL A 230 -8.41 -4.67 -23.25
C VAL A 230 -9.03 -5.74 -22.36
N ILE A 231 -8.19 -6.60 -21.84
CA ILE A 231 -8.53 -7.60 -20.84
C ILE A 231 -7.72 -7.31 -19.59
N PHE A 232 -8.39 -7.02 -18.49
CA PHE A 232 -7.77 -6.76 -17.19
C PHE A 232 -7.89 -8.02 -16.32
N ASN A 233 -6.76 -8.58 -15.91
CA ASN A 233 -6.80 -9.70 -14.97
C ASN A 233 -6.61 -9.24 -13.53
N THR A 234 -7.56 -9.61 -12.66
CA THR A 234 -7.48 -9.39 -11.20
C THR A 234 -7.45 -10.69 -10.39
N VAL A 235 -7.37 -11.83 -11.07
CA VAL A 235 -7.41 -13.17 -10.45
C VAL A 235 -5.99 -13.72 -10.32
N PRO A 236 -5.48 -13.98 -9.09
CA PRO A 236 -4.12 -14.49 -8.88
C PRO A 236 -4.01 -16.02 -9.08
N LYS A 237 -4.56 -16.50 -10.16
CA LYS A 237 -4.55 -17.92 -10.54
C LYS A 237 -4.59 -18.02 -12.07
N ARG A 238 -3.85 -18.98 -12.65
CA ARG A 238 -3.92 -19.28 -14.08
C ARG A 238 -5.37 -19.55 -14.50
N ILE A 239 -5.91 -18.74 -15.39
CA ILE A 239 -7.29 -18.78 -15.88
C ILE A 239 -7.40 -18.61 -17.39
N LEU A 240 -6.36 -18.08 -18.06
CA LEU A 240 -6.29 -17.99 -19.51
C LEU A 240 -5.32 -19.07 -20.00
N SER A 241 -5.90 -20.11 -20.62
CA SER A 241 -5.11 -21.20 -21.21
C SER A 241 -4.37 -20.73 -22.47
N PRO A 242 -3.33 -21.46 -22.93
CA PRO A 242 -2.68 -21.19 -24.21
C PRO A 242 -3.65 -21.14 -25.38
N GLU A 243 -4.64 -22.05 -25.43
CA GLU A 243 -5.66 -22.10 -26.48
C GLU A 243 -6.53 -20.85 -26.48
N LEU A 244 -6.91 -20.36 -25.28
CA LEU A 244 -7.67 -19.13 -25.17
C LEU A 244 -6.84 -17.92 -25.65
N LEU A 245 -5.56 -17.84 -25.24
CA LEU A 245 -4.67 -16.77 -25.69
C LEU A 245 -4.52 -16.76 -27.23
N LEU A 246 -4.38 -17.94 -27.87
CA LEU A 246 -4.33 -18.07 -29.32
C LEU A 246 -5.63 -17.64 -30.01
N SER A 247 -6.78 -17.74 -29.34
CA SER A 247 -8.07 -17.33 -29.89
C SER A 247 -8.33 -15.82 -29.86
N LEU A 248 -7.51 -15.07 -29.11
CA LEU A 248 -7.68 -13.63 -29.01
C LEU A 248 -7.21 -12.92 -30.28
N PRO A 249 -7.88 -11.81 -30.67
CA PRO A 249 -7.40 -11.00 -31.78
C PRO A 249 -5.99 -10.45 -31.53
N SER A 250 -5.15 -10.45 -32.57
CA SER A 250 -3.84 -9.78 -32.54
C SER A 250 -3.97 -8.34 -32.04
N GLY A 251 -3.00 -7.90 -31.25
CA GLY A 251 -2.98 -6.56 -30.66
C GLY A 251 -3.92 -6.37 -29.46
N THR A 252 -4.66 -7.43 -29.02
CA THR A 252 -5.42 -7.34 -27.76
C THR A 252 -4.49 -7.02 -26.60
N VAL A 253 -4.85 -6.02 -25.79
CA VAL A 253 -4.07 -5.61 -24.62
C VAL A 253 -4.46 -6.45 -23.41
N LEU A 254 -3.49 -7.13 -22.80
CA LEU A 254 -3.65 -7.87 -21.55
C LEU A 254 -2.96 -7.10 -20.41
N ILE A 255 -3.72 -6.66 -19.42
CA ILE A 255 -3.17 -5.96 -18.24
C ILE A 255 -3.25 -6.88 -17.03
N GLU A 256 -2.10 -7.31 -16.53
CA GLU A 256 -1.99 -8.18 -15.34
C GLU A 256 -1.95 -7.33 -14.07
N LEU A 257 -3.02 -7.37 -13.28
CA LEU A 257 -3.15 -6.65 -12.00
C LEU A 257 -3.01 -7.58 -10.79
N ALA A 258 -3.17 -8.88 -11.01
CA ALA A 258 -3.10 -9.86 -9.94
C ALA A 258 -1.66 -10.13 -9.50
N SER A 259 -1.49 -10.51 -8.23
CA SER A 259 -0.22 -11.03 -7.72
C SER A 259 0.18 -12.32 -8.41
N ARG A 260 1.46 -12.70 -8.29
CA ARG A 260 1.94 -13.99 -8.84
C ARG A 260 1.12 -15.16 -8.28
N PRO A 261 0.88 -16.21 -9.12
CA PRO A 261 1.45 -16.46 -10.45
C PRO A 261 0.83 -15.64 -11.59
N GLY A 262 -0.25 -14.86 -11.36
CA GLY A 262 -0.99 -14.16 -12.39
C GLY A 262 -2.01 -15.05 -13.11
N GLY A 263 -2.77 -14.47 -14.05
CA GLY A 263 -3.87 -15.13 -14.76
C GLY A 263 -3.46 -15.91 -16.01
N PHE A 264 -2.28 -15.62 -16.58
CA PHE A 264 -1.82 -16.20 -17.84
C PHE A 264 -0.29 -16.30 -17.88
N ASP A 265 0.22 -17.02 -18.86
CA ASP A 265 1.64 -17.06 -19.18
C ASP A 265 2.00 -15.89 -20.09
N SER A 266 2.89 -15.01 -19.61
CA SER A 266 3.26 -13.79 -20.34
C SER A 266 4.05 -14.09 -21.62
N ASP A 267 4.87 -15.15 -21.61
CA ASP A 267 5.70 -15.50 -22.76
C ASP A 267 4.83 -16.10 -23.87
N ILE A 268 3.88 -16.97 -23.51
CA ILE A 268 2.89 -17.51 -24.44
C ILE A 268 2.03 -16.38 -25.02
N ALA A 269 1.55 -15.47 -24.17
CA ALA A 269 0.73 -14.34 -24.62
C ALA A 269 1.48 -13.45 -25.64
N GLN A 270 2.76 -13.18 -25.42
CA GLN A 270 3.59 -12.43 -26.36
C GLN A 270 3.80 -13.18 -27.69
N GLN A 271 3.98 -14.51 -27.65
CA GLN A 271 4.06 -15.34 -28.86
C GLN A 271 2.76 -15.34 -29.67
N CYS A 272 1.62 -15.05 -29.04
CA CYS A 272 0.31 -14.90 -29.69
C CYS A 272 0.07 -13.47 -30.23
N ASP A 273 1.09 -12.62 -30.33
CA ASP A 273 0.98 -11.21 -30.76
C ASP A 273 0.02 -10.38 -29.87
N LEU A 274 -0.04 -10.69 -28.59
CA LEU A 274 -0.82 -9.96 -27.60
C LEU A 274 0.07 -8.94 -26.88
N ARG A 275 -0.50 -7.77 -26.57
CA ARG A 275 0.23 -6.72 -25.88
C ARG A 275 0.11 -6.88 -24.36
N VAL A 276 1.12 -7.49 -23.74
CA VAL A 276 1.13 -7.78 -22.29
C VAL A 276 1.71 -6.60 -21.49
N ILE A 277 0.96 -6.12 -20.49
CA ILE A 277 1.35 -5.04 -19.59
C ILE A 277 1.33 -5.53 -18.15
N ASP A 278 2.45 -5.40 -17.44
CA ASP A 278 2.53 -5.67 -16.01
C ASP A 278 2.01 -4.48 -15.21
N GLY A 279 0.79 -4.62 -14.70
CA GLY A 279 0.10 -3.66 -13.83
C GLY A 279 0.25 -3.95 -12.33
N ARG A 280 1.17 -4.82 -11.91
CA ARG A 280 1.39 -5.12 -10.50
C ARG A 280 2.09 -3.95 -9.78
N GLY A 281 1.68 -3.71 -8.53
CA GLY A 281 2.26 -2.67 -7.71
C GLY A 281 1.89 -1.24 -8.11
N LEU A 282 0.82 -1.04 -8.87
CA LEU A 282 0.35 0.27 -9.33
C LEU A 282 0.19 1.32 -8.21
N PRO A 283 -0.30 0.99 -7.00
CA PRO A 283 -0.41 2.00 -5.96
C PRO A 283 0.90 2.73 -5.65
N GLY A 284 2.00 1.99 -5.56
CA GLY A 284 3.33 2.58 -5.33
C GLY A 284 3.92 3.30 -6.55
N LYS A 285 3.55 2.88 -7.76
CA LYS A 285 4.06 3.42 -9.03
C LYS A 285 3.23 4.60 -9.53
N TYR A 286 1.91 4.48 -9.44
CA TYR A 286 0.96 5.42 -10.05
C TYR A 286 0.59 6.58 -9.12
N ALA A 287 0.23 6.31 -7.88
CA ALA A 287 -0.19 7.33 -6.92
C ALA A 287 0.40 7.08 -5.52
N PRO A 288 1.74 7.14 -5.37
CA PRO A 288 2.42 6.77 -4.13
C PRO A 288 2.04 7.65 -2.93
N PHE A 289 1.70 8.92 -3.15
CA PHE A 289 1.21 9.81 -2.10
C PHE A 289 -0.13 9.33 -1.51
N SER A 290 -1.12 9.06 -2.37
CA SER A 290 -2.44 8.58 -1.94
C SER A 290 -2.33 7.20 -1.27
N ALA A 291 -1.51 6.31 -1.83
CA ALA A 291 -1.25 4.99 -1.27
C ALA A 291 -0.53 5.06 0.08
N GLY A 292 0.42 6.01 0.23
CA GLY A 292 1.11 6.25 1.49
C GLY A 292 0.19 6.83 2.57
N LYS A 293 -0.72 7.73 2.20
CA LYS A 293 -1.74 8.24 3.13
C LYS A 293 -2.66 7.12 3.61
N ALA A 294 -3.18 6.29 2.70
CA ALA A 294 -4.00 5.13 3.07
C ALA A 294 -3.26 4.15 3.99
N LEU A 295 -1.96 3.97 3.77
CA LEU A 295 -1.10 3.16 4.64
C LEU A 295 -0.93 3.80 6.02
N ALA A 296 -0.69 5.11 6.10
CA ALA A 296 -0.60 5.82 7.38
C ALA A 296 -1.90 5.68 8.19
N ASP A 297 -3.05 5.87 7.53
CA ASP A 297 -4.36 5.71 8.17
C ASP A 297 -4.58 4.27 8.69
N ALA A 298 -4.10 3.25 7.97
CA ALA A 298 -4.19 1.86 8.41
C ALA A 298 -3.28 1.59 9.62
N ILE A 299 -2.06 2.12 9.63
CA ILE A 299 -1.14 2.03 10.77
C ILE A 299 -1.77 2.68 11.99
N LEU A 300 -2.35 3.87 11.88
CA LEU A 300 -3.02 4.57 12.99
C LEU A 300 -4.18 3.75 13.55
N ARG A 301 -5.06 3.20 12.70
CA ARG A 301 -6.16 2.33 13.16
C ARG A 301 -5.67 1.09 13.90
N ILE A 302 -4.55 0.51 13.46
CA ILE A 302 -3.94 -0.62 14.18
C ILE A 302 -3.42 -0.15 15.53
N MET A 303 -2.69 0.95 15.58
CA MET A 303 -2.11 1.47 16.82
C MET A 303 -3.17 1.80 17.86
N GLU A 304 -4.29 2.41 17.44
CA GLU A 304 -5.44 2.71 18.29
C GLU A 304 -6.13 1.42 18.80
N ARG A 305 -6.46 0.50 17.89
CA ARG A 305 -7.17 -0.75 18.23
C ARG A 305 -6.38 -1.65 19.18
N GLU A 306 -5.06 -1.69 19.01
CA GLU A 306 -4.16 -2.58 19.76
C GLU A 306 -3.51 -1.89 20.98
N GLU A 307 -4.01 -0.69 21.32
CA GLU A 307 -3.53 0.10 22.46
C GLU A 307 -2.00 0.30 22.46
N ILE A 308 -1.45 0.59 21.28
CA ILE A 308 -0.02 0.90 21.12
C ILE A 308 0.23 2.37 21.45
N ILE A 309 -0.83 3.19 21.37
CA ILE A 309 -0.87 4.62 21.66
C ILE A 309 -1.89 4.94 22.72
#